data_0416a399120db3aa5d53c8710a7a74d2
#
_entry.id   0416a399120db3aa5d53c8710a7a74d2
#
_cell.length_a   1.000
_cell.length_b   1.000
_cell.length_c   1.000
_cell.angle_alpha   90.00
_cell.angle_beta   90.00
_cell.angle_gamma   90.00
#
_symmetry.space_group_name_H-M   'P 1'
#
loop_
_entity.id
_entity.type
_entity.pdbx_description
1 polymer ?
#
loop_
_entity_poly.entity_id
_entity_poly.type
_entity_poly.pdbx_seq_one_letter_code
_entity_poly.pdbx_strand_id
1 'polypeptide(L)'
;MIIAHHKSVYKDRSCNGLLDLKEYYGEENTFRDHVSGFSSWSIDAIGILRELNFPGVSADSLLSEEDALEAYRYVIEHCRRKPKGWSKWKGLLMGVDHLASATEEFKERIPTLFSIPDVGFYNRQHPLYPLSQVLSEANKKHTFVKAPTGAGKTDFLLKRCQGRIFYTLPFQASINAMYERIRRDLNGVVEDVRLLHSMSRLVIEGEKAWEEKVIQDKIGASIKVLTPHQLASVSLGTKGYETLLFDLCGCDIILDEIHTYSDIMQSIILTMIEVLVHIGCRIHVGTATMPSELEQKILDILGRDQTQQVELLSSVLDSFNRHIVHKVTDFYSVLPVLREAIENDQKILIVCNRVRNAQILFEKIDELYPEVDKMLIHSRFKRKDRNRLEKELQDIYNKVLQACIVVSTQVVEVSLDISFDMMITETAPIDALIQRFGRINRKRKPKEERTLKHIYVIAPPDKKEDCLPYSQEILQRSYDALPQDSLLEESSLQRLIDQVYPQVNVIDLSLDAAFADGKWRLKELFHLPKSAFIEKLDIDSVSCITQEDADTGKYREATAEERVLMEIPMRYSSLRWKNLETFPYGSHPFVIPDIAYSSDRGLDITRMGTENYDTNYQIL
;
A
#
# COMPACT_ATOMS: atom_id res chain seq x y z
N MET A 1 9.34 11.32 -28.92
CA MET A 1 9.12 10.16 -28.02
C MET A 1 10.42 9.42 -27.76
N ILE A 2 11.12 8.95 -28.77
CA ILE A 2 12.37 8.18 -28.60
C ILE A 2 13.37 8.93 -27.71
N ILE A 3 13.61 10.23 -27.96
CA ILE A 3 14.51 11.06 -27.15
C ILE A 3 14.02 11.24 -25.70
N ALA A 4 12.71 11.36 -25.48
CA ALA A 4 12.13 11.69 -24.17
C ALA A 4 11.62 10.46 -23.39
N HIS A 5 11.90 9.22 -23.83
CA HIS A 5 11.32 8.05 -23.17
C HIS A 5 11.90 7.80 -21.77
N HIS A 6 13.16 8.11 -21.51
CA HIS A 6 13.77 7.97 -20.18
C HIS A 6 13.89 9.28 -19.41
N LYS A 7 13.81 10.45 -20.07
CA LYS A 7 14.02 11.75 -19.43
C LYS A 7 12.91 12.74 -19.79
N SER A 8 12.62 13.65 -18.87
CA SER A 8 11.82 14.84 -19.17
C SER A 8 12.59 15.80 -20.05
N VAL A 9 11.88 16.66 -20.78
CA VAL A 9 12.50 17.73 -21.57
C VAL A 9 13.11 18.80 -20.68
N TYR A 10 12.45 19.10 -19.55
CA TYR A 10 12.97 20.06 -18.57
C TYR A 10 13.61 19.34 -17.39
N LYS A 11 14.59 20.05 -16.77
CA LYS A 11 15.19 19.70 -15.50
C LYS A 11 14.11 19.54 -14.45
N ASP A 12 14.11 18.41 -13.79
CA ASP A 12 13.44 18.26 -12.52
C ASP A 12 14.46 18.48 -11.37
N ARG A 13 13.98 18.70 -10.14
CA ARG A 13 14.83 19.01 -8.99
C ARG A 13 15.84 17.91 -8.63
N SER A 14 15.67 16.70 -9.16
CA SER A 14 16.47 15.51 -8.81
C SER A 14 17.18 14.87 -9.98
N CYS A 15 16.78 15.16 -11.21
CA CYS A 15 17.32 14.55 -12.43
C CYS A 15 17.60 15.61 -13.48
N ASN A 16 18.64 15.38 -14.29
CA ASN A 16 18.89 16.19 -15.45
C ASN A 16 17.85 15.89 -16.55
N GLY A 17 17.17 16.90 -17.04
CA GLY A 17 16.32 16.81 -18.23
C GLY A 17 17.15 16.79 -19.52
N LEU A 18 16.49 16.66 -20.67
CA LEU A 18 17.17 16.70 -21.96
C LEU A 18 17.93 18.03 -22.20
N LEU A 19 17.43 19.13 -21.64
CA LEU A 19 18.07 20.44 -21.76
C LEU A 19 19.35 20.58 -20.94
N ASP A 20 19.52 19.76 -19.91
CA ASP A 20 20.70 19.84 -19.02
C ASP A 20 21.91 19.11 -19.58
N LEU A 21 21.71 18.22 -20.57
CA LEU A 21 22.84 17.61 -21.29
C LEU A 21 23.74 18.66 -21.88
N LYS A 22 23.17 19.81 -22.33
CA LYS A 22 23.88 20.95 -22.83
C LYS A 22 24.80 21.63 -21.79
N GLU A 23 24.34 21.73 -20.53
CA GLU A 23 25.11 22.31 -19.43
C GLU A 23 26.26 21.40 -18.97
N TYR A 24 26.09 20.08 -19.07
CA TYR A 24 27.06 19.10 -18.58
C TYR A 24 28.17 18.78 -19.60
N TYR A 25 27.81 18.62 -20.87
CA TYR A 25 28.74 18.14 -21.90
C TYR A 25 29.10 19.18 -22.96
N GLY A 26 28.43 20.33 -22.97
CA GLY A 26 28.46 21.26 -24.07
C GLY A 26 27.76 20.73 -25.33
N GLU A 27 27.30 21.62 -26.21
CA GLU A 27 26.59 21.19 -27.44
C GLU A 27 27.44 20.27 -28.32
N GLU A 28 28.74 20.56 -28.41
CA GLU A 28 29.68 19.82 -29.26
C GLU A 28 29.99 18.41 -28.76
N ASN A 29 30.11 18.22 -27.45
CA ASN A 29 30.45 16.91 -26.87
C ASN A 29 29.26 15.94 -26.80
N THR A 30 28.02 16.42 -26.81
CA THR A 30 26.82 15.59 -26.70
C THR A 30 26.66 14.63 -27.89
N PHE A 31 27.15 14.96 -29.06
CA PHE A 31 26.93 14.22 -30.30
C PHE A 31 28.18 13.54 -30.86
N ARG A 32 29.38 14.00 -30.49
CA ARG A 32 30.65 13.52 -31.06
C ARG A 32 30.80 12.00 -31.00
N ASP A 33 30.59 11.40 -29.84
CA ASP A 33 30.74 9.97 -29.65
C ASP A 33 29.68 9.15 -30.42
N HIS A 34 28.47 9.68 -30.52
CA HIS A 34 27.38 9.04 -31.27
C HIS A 34 27.59 9.12 -32.78
N VAL A 35 28.10 10.24 -33.28
CA VAL A 35 28.36 10.47 -34.72
C VAL A 35 29.58 9.67 -35.17
N SER A 36 30.64 9.60 -34.38
CA SER A 36 31.84 8.83 -34.72
C SER A 36 31.57 7.33 -34.95
N GLY A 37 30.62 6.74 -34.22
CA GLY A 37 30.19 5.35 -34.41
C GLY A 37 29.11 5.12 -35.47
N PHE A 38 28.58 6.20 -36.08
CA PHE A 38 27.41 6.13 -36.95
C PHE A 38 27.58 5.16 -38.14
N SER A 39 28.70 5.20 -38.82
CA SER A 39 28.97 4.33 -39.97
C SER A 39 29.00 2.84 -39.63
N SER A 40 29.35 2.49 -38.38
CA SER A 40 29.41 1.09 -37.97
C SER A 40 28.05 0.50 -37.60
N TRP A 41 27.15 1.27 -37.00
CA TRP A 41 25.84 0.76 -36.55
C TRP A 41 24.67 1.14 -37.46
N SER A 42 24.82 2.13 -38.34
CA SER A 42 23.72 2.63 -39.18
C SER A 42 23.21 1.60 -40.17
N ILE A 43 24.08 0.73 -40.69
CA ILE A 43 23.68 -0.32 -41.65
C ILE A 43 22.66 -1.27 -41.03
N ASP A 44 22.91 -1.75 -39.79
CA ASP A 44 22.01 -2.64 -39.07
C ASP A 44 20.71 -1.93 -38.68
N ALA A 45 20.83 -0.68 -38.20
CA ALA A 45 19.65 0.13 -37.85
C ALA A 45 18.76 0.40 -39.07
N ILE A 46 19.33 0.68 -40.23
CA ILE A 46 18.58 0.87 -41.48
C ILE A 46 17.94 -0.45 -41.94
N GLY A 47 18.64 -1.58 -41.79
CA GLY A 47 18.07 -2.91 -42.04
C GLY A 47 16.79 -3.13 -41.20
N ILE A 48 16.83 -2.90 -39.89
CA ILE A 48 15.68 -3.01 -38.99
C ILE A 48 14.57 -2.03 -39.40
N LEU A 49 14.87 -0.77 -39.70
CA LEU A 49 13.87 0.22 -40.10
C LEU A 49 13.17 -0.16 -41.43
N ARG A 50 13.90 -0.78 -42.37
CA ARG A 50 13.30 -1.31 -43.62
C ARG A 50 12.38 -2.50 -43.36
N GLU A 51 12.77 -3.43 -42.49
CA GLU A 51 11.91 -4.55 -42.07
C GLU A 51 10.61 -4.05 -41.41
N LEU A 52 10.69 -2.95 -40.69
CA LEU A 52 9.55 -2.27 -40.07
C LEU A 52 8.76 -1.37 -41.06
N ASN A 53 9.07 -1.42 -42.37
CA ASN A 53 8.42 -0.65 -43.43
C ASN A 53 8.49 0.88 -43.26
N PHE A 54 9.59 1.41 -42.70
CA PHE A 54 9.83 2.85 -42.70
C PHE A 54 10.32 3.30 -44.08
N PRO A 55 9.58 4.17 -44.80
CA PRO A 55 9.96 4.61 -46.13
C PRO A 55 11.11 5.64 -46.09
N GLY A 56 11.92 5.65 -47.13
CA GLY A 56 12.90 6.71 -47.37
C GLY A 56 14.18 6.67 -46.52
N VAL A 57 14.44 5.54 -45.85
CA VAL A 57 15.67 5.35 -45.07
C VAL A 57 16.77 4.79 -45.96
N SER A 58 17.88 5.53 -46.13
CA SER A 58 19.07 5.16 -46.93
C SER A 58 20.34 5.26 -46.09
N ALA A 59 21.30 4.39 -46.38
CA ALA A 59 22.61 4.39 -45.72
C ALA A 59 23.62 5.32 -46.45
N ASP A 60 23.19 5.97 -47.51
CA ASP A 60 24.10 6.68 -48.44
C ASP A 60 24.54 8.05 -47.96
N SER A 61 23.93 8.56 -46.87
CA SER A 61 24.30 9.84 -46.24
C SER A 61 25.03 9.62 -44.92
N LEU A 62 26.22 10.11 -44.82
CA LEU A 62 26.95 10.23 -43.56
C LEU A 62 26.27 11.32 -42.71
N LEU A 63 25.98 11.02 -41.46
CA LEU A 63 25.46 11.98 -40.50
C LEU A 63 26.61 12.83 -39.97
N SER A 64 26.53 14.15 -40.16
CA SER A 64 27.47 15.08 -39.53
C SER A 64 27.06 15.43 -38.09
N GLU A 65 28.02 15.97 -37.31
CA GLU A 65 27.72 16.53 -35.99
C GLU A 65 26.70 17.67 -36.07
N GLU A 66 26.74 18.47 -37.13
CA GLU A 66 25.82 19.56 -37.37
C GLU A 66 24.40 19.08 -37.66
N ASP A 67 24.22 18.02 -38.48
CA ASP A 67 22.93 17.40 -38.74
C ASP A 67 22.31 16.82 -37.44
N ALA A 68 23.14 16.19 -36.61
CA ALA A 68 22.71 15.62 -35.33
C ALA A 68 22.26 16.71 -34.34
N LEU A 69 23.00 17.82 -34.29
CA LEU A 69 22.66 18.97 -33.44
C LEU A 69 21.39 19.67 -33.93
N GLU A 70 21.22 19.85 -35.24
CA GLU A 70 19.99 20.42 -35.81
C GLU A 70 18.78 19.55 -35.51
N ALA A 71 18.89 18.23 -35.71
CA ALA A 71 17.84 17.27 -35.36
C ALA A 71 17.48 17.31 -33.85
N TYR A 72 18.50 17.42 -33.00
CA TYR A 72 18.28 17.56 -31.55
C TYR A 72 17.54 18.87 -31.22
N ARG A 73 17.98 20.01 -31.76
CA ARG A 73 17.30 21.30 -31.55
C ARG A 73 15.85 21.27 -32.01
N TYR A 74 15.61 20.70 -33.20
CA TYR A 74 14.26 20.51 -33.72
C TYR A 74 13.37 19.70 -32.78
N VAL A 75 13.87 18.57 -32.29
CA VAL A 75 13.10 17.71 -31.38
C VAL A 75 12.82 18.40 -30.04
N ILE A 76 13.79 19.09 -29.45
CA ILE A 76 13.60 19.85 -28.21
C ILE A 76 12.51 20.91 -28.38
N GLU A 77 12.58 21.68 -29.49
CA GLU A 77 11.60 22.72 -29.78
C GLU A 77 10.20 22.12 -30.05
N HIS A 78 10.13 20.99 -30.75
CA HIS A 78 8.91 20.25 -30.94
C HIS A 78 8.30 19.81 -29.60
N CYS A 79 9.11 19.23 -28.69
CA CYS A 79 8.65 18.82 -27.35
C CYS A 79 8.14 20.01 -26.51
N ARG A 80 8.81 21.19 -26.62
CA ARG A 80 8.39 22.42 -25.92
C ARG A 80 7.01 22.91 -26.36
N ARG A 81 6.63 22.67 -27.62
CA ARG A 81 5.34 23.08 -28.19
C ARG A 81 4.20 22.13 -27.86
N LYS A 82 4.49 20.94 -27.30
CA LYS A 82 3.46 19.98 -26.96
C LYS A 82 2.41 20.58 -26.01
N PRO A 83 1.12 20.27 -26.24
CA PRO A 83 0.03 20.72 -25.36
C PRO A 83 0.12 20.07 -23.98
N LYS A 84 -0.73 20.52 -23.07
CA LYS A 84 -0.97 19.82 -21.81
C LYS A 84 -1.65 18.48 -22.06
N GLY A 85 -1.18 17.42 -21.37
CA GLY A 85 -1.63 16.07 -21.57
C GLY A 85 -0.56 15.06 -21.21
N TRP A 86 -0.85 13.79 -21.47
CA TRP A 86 0.11 12.69 -21.34
C TRP A 86 0.30 11.98 -22.68
N SER A 87 1.48 11.41 -22.90
CA SER A 87 1.80 10.70 -24.12
C SER A 87 1.57 9.21 -24.00
N LYS A 88 0.49 8.71 -24.61
CA LYS A 88 0.20 7.27 -24.71
C LYS A 88 1.36 6.50 -25.37
N TRP A 89 1.96 7.09 -26.40
CA TRP A 89 3.08 6.46 -27.12
C TRP A 89 4.37 6.42 -26.32
N LYS A 90 4.64 7.43 -25.48
CA LYS A 90 5.77 7.40 -24.56
C LYS A 90 5.53 6.31 -23.49
N GLY A 91 4.32 6.23 -22.96
CA GLY A 91 3.94 5.19 -22.00
C GLY A 91 4.15 3.79 -22.56
N LEU A 92 3.68 3.54 -23.79
CA LEU A 92 3.88 2.28 -24.49
C LEU A 92 5.37 1.97 -24.70
N LEU A 93 6.14 2.93 -25.25
CA LEU A 93 7.57 2.75 -25.56
C LEU A 93 8.36 2.39 -24.30
N MET A 94 8.16 3.14 -23.21
CA MET A 94 8.82 2.87 -21.92
C MET A 94 8.41 1.50 -21.37
N GLY A 95 7.13 1.17 -21.47
CA GLY A 95 6.62 -0.11 -20.97
C GLY A 95 7.19 -1.31 -21.73
N VAL A 96 7.28 -1.21 -23.06
CA VAL A 96 7.84 -2.26 -23.92
C VAL A 96 9.36 -2.35 -23.75
N ASP A 97 10.07 -1.24 -23.66
CA ASP A 97 11.51 -1.21 -23.41
C ASP A 97 11.88 -1.90 -22.09
N HIS A 98 11.17 -1.55 -21.01
CA HIS A 98 11.36 -2.20 -19.71
C HIS A 98 10.96 -3.69 -19.73
N LEU A 99 9.96 -4.07 -20.51
CA LEU A 99 9.54 -5.46 -20.66
C LEU A 99 10.59 -6.24 -21.47
N ALA A 100 11.03 -5.70 -22.61
CA ALA A 100 12.03 -6.34 -23.47
C ALA A 100 13.36 -6.55 -22.75
N SER A 101 13.81 -5.55 -21.98
CA SER A 101 15.03 -5.65 -21.16
C SER A 101 14.93 -6.72 -20.05
N ALA A 102 13.70 -7.09 -19.66
CA ALA A 102 13.46 -8.08 -18.62
C ALA A 102 13.22 -9.50 -19.16
N THR A 103 12.94 -9.65 -20.47
CA THR A 103 12.23 -10.82 -21.00
C THR A 103 12.96 -11.54 -22.13
N GLU A 104 14.26 -11.44 -22.26
CA GLU A 104 14.97 -12.34 -23.21
C GLU A 104 14.62 -13.82 -22.97
N GLU A 105 14.32 -14.17 -21.71
CA GLU A 105 13.94 -15.50 -21.25
C GLU A 105 12.42 -15.75 -21.23
N PHE A 106 11.55 -14.71 -21.42
CA PHE A 106 10.10 -14.79 -21.21
C PHE A 106 9.25 -14.72 -22.48
N LYS A 107 9.80 -15.04 -23.62
CA LYS A 107 9.07 -15.03 -24.90
C LYS A 107 7.74 -15.82 -24.84
N GLU A 108 7.70 -16.88 -24.02
CA GLU A 108 6.51 -17.70 -23.83
C GLU A 108 5.34 -16.96 -23.16
N ARG A 109 5.61 -15.90 -22.37
CA ARG A 109 4.58 -15.09 -21.68
C ARG A 109 4.00 -13.96 -22.55
N ILE A 110 4.62 -13.62 -23.67
CA ILE A 110 4.14 -12.54 -24.54
C ILE A 110 2.67 -12.74 -24.96
N PRO A 111 2.20 -13.94 -25.31
CA PRO A 111 0.79 -14.18 -25.68
C PRO A 111 -0.22 -13.93 -24.56
N THR A 112 0.20 -14.02 -23.28
CA THR A 112 -0.69 -13.82 -22.11
C THR A 112 -0.72 -12.39 -21.61
N LEU A 113 0.15 -11.51 -22.14
CA LEU A 113 0.15 -10.10 -21.77
C LEU A 113 -1.16 -9.42 -22.19
N PHE A 114 -1.64 -8.54 -21.33
CA PHE A 114 -2.91 -7.81 -21.50
C PHE A 114 -4.16 -8.67 -21.58
N SER A 115 -4.08 -9.96 -21.21
CA SER A 115 -5.24 -10.86 -21.18
C SER A 115 -6.23 -10.43 -20.10
N ILE A 116 -7.51 -10.52 -20.42
CA ILE A 116 -8.60 -10.27 -19.48
C ILE A 116 -8.80 -11.55 -18.65
N PRO A 117 -8.75 -11.45 -17.30
CA PRO A 117 -8.91 -12.62 -16.45
C PRO A 117 -10.35 -13.14 -16.45
N ASP A 118 -10.53 -14.46 -16.46
CA ASP A 118 -11.84 -15.05 -16.15
C ASP A 118 -12.03 -15.06 -14.62
N VAL A 119 -12.97 -14.24 -14.17
CA VAL A 119 -13.36 -14.11 -12.76
C VAL A 119 -14.66 -14.83 -12.43
N GLY A 120 -15.11 -15.74 -13.27
CA GLY A 120 -16.34 -16.53 -13.12
C GLY A 120 -16.44 -17.29 -11.78
N PHE A 121 -15.29 -17.67 -11.20
CA PHE A 121 -15.21 -18.25 -9.86
C PHE A 121 -15.94 -17.42 -8.78
N TYR A 122 -15.94 -16.10 -8.87
CA TYR A 122 -16.57 -15.21 -7.91
C TYR A 122 -18.07 -15.00 -8.10
N ASN A 123 -18.68 -15.63 -9.12
CA ASN A 123 -20.14 -15.64 -9.31
C ASN A 123 -20.88 -16.62 -8.37
N ARG A 124 -20.17 -17.32 -7.51
CA ARG A 124 -20.72 -18.27 -6.55
C ARG A 124 -21.64 -17.59 -5.52
N GLN A 125 -22.72 -18.26 -5.19
CA GLN A 125 -23.59 -17.87 -4.08
C GLN A 125 -23.16 -18.55 -2.79
N HIS A 126 -23.24 -17.84 -1.68
CA HIS A 126 -22.92 -18.37 -0.36
C HIS A 126 -23.92 -17.85 0.69
N PRO A 127 -24.61 -18.74 1.44
CA PRO A 127 -25.70 -18.34 2.34
C PRO A 127 -25.25 -17.40 3.46
N LEU A 128 -23.98 -17.48 3.90
CA LEU A 128 -23.43 -16.61 4.92
C LEU A 128 -22.93 -15.25 4.40
N TYR A 129 -22.82 -15.07 3.07
CA TYR A 129 -22.31 -13.84 2.47
C TYR A 129 -23.42 -13.10 1.72
N PRO A 130 -24.11 -12.14 2.35
CA PRO A 130 -25.27 -11.48 1.74
C PRO A 130 -24.97 -10.78 0.42
N LEU A 131 -23.74 -10.27 0.23
CA LEU A 131 -23.36 -9.65 -1.05
C LEU A 131 -23.28 -10.65 -2.20
N SER A 132 -23.16 -11.96 -1.93
CA SER A 132 -23.22 -12.99 -2.98
C SER A 132 -24.62 -13.09 -3.63
N GLN A 133 -25.67 -12.62 -2.95
CA GLN A 133 -27.04 -12.58 -3.42
C GLN A 133 -27.36 -11.31 -4.21
N VAL A 134 -26.51 -10.29 -4.14
CA VAL A 134 -26.74 -9.02 -4.83
C VAL A 134 -26.44 -9.19 -6.32
N LEU A 135 -27.40 -8.77 -7.14
CA LEU A 135 -27.24 -8.80 -8.58
C LEU A 135 -26.33 -7.66 -9.06
N SER A 136 -25.50 -7.97 -10.05
CA SER A 136 -24.68 -6.96 -10.72
C SER A 136 -25.51 -6.18 -11.73
N GLU A 137 -25.50 -4.85 -11.63
CA GLU A 137 -26.13 -3.96 -12.59
C GLU A 137 -25.18 -3.72 -13.78
N ALA A 138 -25.44 -4.40 -14.89
CA ALA A 138 -24.56 -4.37 -16.08
C ALA A 138 -24.46 -2.97 -16.73
N ASN A 139 -25.48 -2.12 -16.55
CA ASN A 139 -25.52 -0.74 -17.06
C ASN A 139 -24.73 0.26 -16.22
N LYS A 140 -24.25 -0.13 -15.03
CA LYS A 140 -23.45 0.71 -14.14
C LYS A 140 -21.97 0.44 -14.35
N LYS A 141 -21.24 1.48 -14.68
CA LYS A 141 -19.79 1.42 -14.94
C LYS A 141 -18.97 1.21 -13.66
N HIS A 142 -19.32 1.89 -12.59
CA HIS A 142 -18.62 1.91 -11.32
C HIS A 142 -19.41 1.16 -10.25
N THR A 143 -18.75 0.87 -9.12
CA THR A 143 -19.37 0.19 -7.97
C THR A 143 -18.91 0.83 -6.68
N PHE A 144 -19.83 1.06 -5.76
CA PHE A 144 -19.54 1.47 -4.39
C PHE A 144 -20.25 0.53 -3.42
N VAL A 145 -19.48 -0.20 -2.61
CA VAL A 145 -20.02 -1.21 -1.66
C VAL A 145 -19.65 -0.84 -0.23
N LYS A 146 -20.67 -0.62 0.59
CA LYS A 146 -20.52 -0.43 2.04
C LYS A 146 -21.14 -1.63 2.76
N ALA A 147 -20.29 -2.45 3.40
CA ALA A 147 -20.76 -3.66 4.07
C ALA A 147 -19.77 -4.15 5.12
N PRO A 148 -20.23 -4.82 6.19
CA PRO A 148 -19.40 -5.36 7.26
C PRO A 148 -18.32 -6.31 6.77
N THR A 149 -17.27 -6.49 7.59
CA THR A 149 -16.30 -7.57 7.38
C THR A 149 -16.99 -8.93 7.42
N GLY A 150 -16.75 -9.77 6.41
CA GLY A 150 -17.39 -11.09 6.27
C GLY A 150 -18.70 -11.06 5.48
N ALA A 151 -19.13 -9.92 4.91
CA ALA A 151 -20.32 -9.84 4.05
C ALA A 151 -20.08 -10.34 2.61
N GLY A 152 -18.82 -10.62 2.22
CA GLY A 152 -18.47 -11.07 0.87
C GLY A 152 -18.05 -9.94 -0.08
N LYS A 153 -17.55 -8.79 0.44
CA LYS A 153 -17.11 -7.64 -0.35
C LYS A 153 -16.14 -8.00 -1.47
N THR A 154 -15.07 -8.73 -1.14
CA THR A 154 -14.00 -9.09 -2.09
C THR A 154 -14.55 -9.84 -3.30
N ASP A 155 -15.37 -10.87 -3.06
CA ASP A 155 -15.97 -11.68 -4.12
C ASP A 155 -16.90 -10.82 -4.98
N PHE A 156 -17.69 -9.92 -4.35
CA PHE A 156 -18.58 -9.03 -5.07
C PHE A 156 -17.83 -8.02 -5.95
N LEU A 157 -16.75 -7.41 -5.43
CA LEU A 157 -15.94 -6.47 -6.21
C LEU A 157 -15.27 -7.14 -7.40
N LEU A 158 -14.68 -8.33 -7.21
CA LEU A 158 -14.06 -9.11 -8.28
C LEU A 158 -15.09 -9.56 -9.32
N LYS A 159 -16.28 -9.99 -8.89
CA LYS A 159 -17.40 -10.33 -9.77
C LYS A 159 -17.83 -9.16 -10.68
N ARG A 160 -17.62 -7.92 -10.26
CA ARG A 160 -17.96 -6.71 -11.03
C ARG A 160 -16.97 -6.39 -12.14
N CYS A 161 -15.77 -6.93 -12.08
CA CYS A 161 -14.71 -6.66 -13.05
C CYS A 161 -15.00 -7.29 -14.43
N GLN A 162 -14.65 -6.57 -15.48
CA GLN A 162 -14.88 -6.97 -16.88
C GLN A 162 -13.61 -6.89 -17.74
N GLY A 163 -12.54 -6.31 -17.22
CA GLY A 163 -11.25 -6.15 -17.86
C GLY A 163 -10.11 -6.63 -16.99
N ARG A 164 -8.90 -6.19 -17.28
CA ARG A 164 -7.75 -6.43 -16.43
C ARG A 164 -7.96 -5.72 -15.09
N ILE A 165 -7.42 -6.28 -13.99
CA ILE A 165 -7.75 -5.87 -12.64
C ILE A 165 -6.52 -5.32 -11.92
N PHE A 166 -6.65 -4.14 -11.33
CA PHE A 166 -5.71 -3.59 -10.35
C PHE A 166 -6.39 -3.54 -8.99
N TYR A 167 -6.03 -4.47 -8.11
CA TYR A 167 -6.61 -4.57 -6.77
C TYR A 167 -5.73 -3.83 -5.76
N THR A 168 -6.23 -2.77 -5.14
CA THR A 168 -5.48 -1.99 -4.17
C THR A 168 -5.94 -2.24 -2.74
N LEU A 169 -4.95 -2.35 -1.84
CA LEU A 169 -5.13 -2.48 -0.40
C LEU A 169 -4.12 -1.60 0.35
N PRO A 170 -4.46 -1.10 1.55
CA PRO A 170 -3.65 -0.12 2.27
C PRO A 170 -2.30 -0.66 2.75
N PHE A 171 -2.20 -1.96 3.04
CA PHE A 171 -1.05 -2.52 3.75
C PHE A 171 -0.45 -3.73 3.04
N GLN A 172 0.88 -3.88 3.14
CA GLN A 172 1.64 -4.94 2.45
C GLN A 172 1.16 -6.36 2.82
N ALA A 173 0.87 -6.60 4.10
CA ALA A 173 0.37 -7.90 4.54
C ALA A 173 -1.00 -8.25 3.92
N SER A 174 -1.89 -7.23 3.73
CA SER A 174 -3.17 -7.40 3.02
C SER A 174 -2.98 -7.79 1.58
N ILE A 175 -2.03 -7.13 0.94
CA ILE A 175 -1.70 -7.33 -0.46
C ILE A 175 -1.18 -8.76 -0.66
N ASN A 176 -0.27 -9.23 0.20
CA ASN A 176 0.25 -10.59 0.16
C ASN A 176 -0.87 -11.63 0.32
N ALA A 177 -1.70 -11.48 1.36
CA ALA A 177 -2.82 -12.38 1.61
C ALA A 177 -3.84 -12.38 0.47
N MET A 178 -4.10 -11.23 -0.15
CA MET A 178 -5.00 -11.11 -1.29
C MET A 178 -4.40 -11.74 -2.55
N TYR A 179 -3.12 -11.53 -2.80
CA TYR A 179 -2.40 -12.14 -3.91
C TYR A 179 -2.45 -13.67 -3.83
N GLU A 180 -2.12 -14.25 -2.69
CA GLU A 180 -2.19 -15.70 -2.46
C GLU A 180 -3.62 -16.23 -2.59
N ARG A 181 -4.61 -15.47 -2.09
CA ARG A 181 -6.02 -15.82 -2.23
C ARG A 181 -6.44 -15.85 -3.71
N ILE A 182 -6.15 -14.81 -4.48
CA ILE A 182 -6.53 -14.73 -5.90
C ILE A 182 -5.84 -15.84 -6.70
N ARG A 183 -4.55 -16.07 -6.45
CA ARG A 183 -3.81 -17.18 -7.12
C ARG A 183 -4.45 -18.53 -6.83
N ARG A 184 -4.81 -18.80 -5.59
CA ARG A 184 -5.46 -20.05 -5.19
C ARG A 184 -6.86 -20.18 -5.79
N ASP A 185 -7.66 -19.12 -5.73
CA ASP A 185 -9.05 -19.10 -6.17
C ASP A 185 -9.17 -19.22 -7.70
N LEU A 186 -8.19 -18.70 -8.46
CA LEU A 186 -8.15 -18.68 -9.93
C LEU A 186 -7.08 -19.63 -10.51
N ASN A 187 -6.56 -20.57 -9.71
CA ASN A 187 -5.53 -21.51 -10.16
C ASN A 187 -5.98 -22.31 -11.39
N GLY A 188 -5.14 -22.33 -12.43
CA GLY A 188 -5.43 -22.99 -13.70
C GLY A 188 -6.38 -22.24 -14.64
N VAL A 189 -6.88 -21.06 -14.25
CA VAL A 189 -7.77 -20.21 -15.06
C VAL A 189 -7.09 -18.90 -15.43
N VAL A 190 -6.35 -18.29 -14.49
CA VAL A 190 -5.61 -17.04 -14.71
C VAL A 190 -4.15 -17.28 -14.38
N GLU A 191 -3.28 -17.19 -15.38
CA GLU A 191 -1.85 -17.45 -15.23
C GLU A 191 -1.06 -16.23 -14.77
N ASP A 192 -1.49 -14.99 -15.11
CA ASP A 192 -0.73 -13.76 -14.90
C ASP A 192 -1.31 -12.90 -13.77
N VAL A 193 -1.14 -13.38 -12.54
CA VAL A 193 -1.43 -12.62 -11.31
C VAL A 193 -0.13 -12.10 -10.72
N ARG A 194 0.02 -10.78 -10.61
CA ARG A 194 1.25 -10.13 -10.13
C ARG A 194 1.05 -9.39 -8.83
N LEU A 195 2.11 -9.36 -8.05
CA LEU A 195 2.21 -8.69 -6.75
C LEU A 195 3.14 -7.49 -6.86
N LEU A 196 2.69 -6.29 -6.50
CA LEU A 196 3.51 -5.10 -6.58
C LEU A 196 3.51 -4.32 -5.25
N HIS A 197 4.62 -4.38 -4.54
CA HIS A 197 4.99 -3.50 -3.43
C HIS A 197 6.50 -3.58 -3.18
N SER A 198 7.04 -2.77 -2.27
CA SER A 198 8.49 -2.71 -2.01
C SER A 198 9.13 -4.06 -1.61
N MET A 199 8.33 -5.01 -1.14
CA MET A 199 8.74 -6.33 -0.63
C MET A 199 8.23 -7.50 -1.48
N SER A 200 7.60 -7.24 -2.64
CA SER A 200 6.96 -8.29 -3.45
C SER A 200 7.91 -9.44 -3.82
N ARG A 201 9.17 -9.12 -4.06
CA ARG A 201 10.20 -10.11 -4.42
C ARG A 201 10.48 -11.15 -3.33
N LEU A 202 10.19 -10.83 -2.06
CA LEU A 202 10.41 -11.75 -0.92
C LEU A 202 9.26 -12.77 -0.75
N VAL A 203 8.10 -12.48 -1.30
CA VAL A 203 6.89 -13.31 -1.16
C VAL A 203 6.83 -14.39 -2.24
N ILE A 204 7.52 -14.18 -3.37
CA ILE A 204 7.45 -15.06 -4.52
C ILE A 204 8.48 -16.20 -4.35
N GLU A 205 7.97 -17.42 -4.22
CA GLU A 205 8.75 -18.66 -4.06
C GLU A 205 8.39 -19.67 -5.16
N GLY A 206 9.30 -20.61 -5.43
CA GLY A 206 9.09 -21.70 -6.39
C GLY A 206 10.14 -21.77 -7.50
N GLU A 207 10.02 -22.76 -8.38
CA GLU A 207 11.01 -23.04 -9.45
C GLU A 207 11.20 -21.88 -10.43
N LYS A 208 10.15 -21.10 -10.69
CA LYS A 208 10.14 -19.91 -11.57
C LYS A 208 10.18 -18.58 -10.82
N ALA A 209 10.56 -18.60 -9.54
CA ALA A 209 10.51 -17.42 -8.67
C ALA A 209 11.30 -16.23 -9.22
N TRP A 210 12.46 -16.46 -9.84
CA TRP A 210 13.25 -15.37 -10.43
C TRP A 210 12.51 -14.69 -11.59
N GLU A 211 11.93 -15.45 -12.48
CA GLU A 211 11.14 -14.96 -13.61
C GLU A 211 9.96 -14.12 -13.13
N GLU A 212 9.19 -14.65 -12.18
CA GLU A 212 8.05 -13.95 -11.59
C GLU A 212 8.46 -12.66 -10.88
N LYS A 213 9.59 -12.65 -10.18
CA LYS A 213 10.13 -11.46 -9.51
C LYS A 213 10.46 -10.32 -10.48
N VAL A 214 10.99 -10.66 -11.66
CA VAL A 214 11.40 -9.68 -12.67
C VAL A 214 10.21 -9.00 -13.34
N ILE A 215 9.11 -9.72 -13.52
CA ILE A 215 7.97 -9.19 -14.29
C ILE A 215 6.90 -8.46 -13.45
N GLN A 216 7.01 -8.49 -12.09
CA GLN A 216 5.99 -7.93 -11.19
C GLN A 216 5.66 -6.45 -11.46
N ASP A 217 6.66 -5.64 -11.74
CA ASP A 217 6.53 -4.20 -12.00
C ASP A 217 6.26 -3.86 -13.47
N LYS A 218 6.28 -4.85 -14.38
CA LYS A 218 6.08 -4.64 -15.82
C LYS A 218 4.61 -4.47 -16.19
N ILE A 219 4.36 -3.92 -17.37
CA ILE A 219 3.02 -3.74 -17.93
C ILE A 219 2.38 -5.08 -18.33
N GLY A 220 1.07 -5.09 -18.51
CA GLY A 220 0.34 -6.17 -19.17
C GLY A 220 -0.19 -7.28 -18.29
N ALA A 221 -0.08 -7.19 -16.95
CA ALA A 221 -0.65 -8.20 -16.04
C ALA A 221 -2.18 -8.33 -16.20
N SER A 222 -2.72 -9.53 -16.10
CA SER A 222 -4.17 -9.77 -16.05
C SER A 222 -4.76 -9.26 -14.73
N ILE A 223 -4.11 -9.58 -13.61
CA ILE A 223 -4.44 -9.07 -12.27
C ILE A 223 -3.16 -8.59 -11.60
N LYS A 224 -3.20 -7.38 -11.03
CA LYS A 224 -2.09 -6.82 -10.25
C LYS A 224 -2.60 -6.39 -8.88
N VAL A 225 -2.00 -6.94 -7.81
CA VAL A 225 -2.33 -6.60 -6.42
C VAL A 225 -1.24 -5.66 -5.88
N LEU A 226 -1.64 -4.48 -5.38
CA LEU A 226 -0.71 -3.39 -5.08
C LEU A 226 -1.26 -2.42 -4.02
N THR A 227 -0.43 -1.44 -3.60
CA THR A 227 -0.89 -0.33 -2.76
C THR A 227 -1.39 0.84 -3.60
N PRO A 228 -2.33 1.68 -3.12
CA PRO A 228 -2.69 2.93 -3.78
C PRO A 228 -1.50 3.89 -3.97
N HIS A 229 -0.50 3.86 -3.08
CA HIS A 229 0.73 4.65 -3.24
C HIS A 229 1.44 4.39 -4.58
N GLN A 230 1.39 3.17 -5.09
CA GLN A 230 2.01 2.82 -6.37
C GLN A 230 1.24 3.37 -7.57
N LEU A 231 -0.08 3.56 -7.42
CA LEU A 231 -0.90 4.26 -8.41
C LEU A 231 -0.84 5.78 -8.26
N ALA A 232 -0.50 6.30 -7.10
CA ALA A 232 -0.54 7.72 -6.78
C ALA A 232 0.38 8.58 -7.68
N SER A 233 1.39 7.97 -8.33
CA SER A 233 2.23 8.64 -9.32
C SER A 233 1.45 9.26 -10.47
N VAL A 234 0.27 8.72 -10.83
CA VAL A 234 -0.60 9.27 -11.87
C VAL A 234 -1.23 10.60 -11.45
N SER A 235 -1.50 10.79 -10.14
CA SER A 235 -2.07 12.02 -9.60
C SER A 235 -1.10 13.20 -9.71
N LEU A 236 0.18 12.95 -9.44
CA LEU A 236 1.23 13.98 -9.41
C LEU A 236 2.06 14.04 -10.70
N GLY A 237 1.89 13.09 -11.62
CA GLY A 237 2.67 13.04 -12.85
C GLY A 237 4.17 12.83 -12.63
N THR A 238 4.56 11.97 -11.67
CA THR A 238 5.96 11.68 -11.39
C THR A 238 6.57 10.73 -12.43
N LYS A 239 7.89 10.62 -12.48
CA LYS A 239 8.62 9.80 -13.47
C LYS A 239 8.00 8.39 -13.60
N GLY A 240 7.68 8.00 -14.83
CA GLY A 240 7.05 6.72 -15.17
C GLY A 240 5.52 6.72 -15.18
N TYR A 241 4.87 7.84 -14.82
CA TYR A 241 3.40 7.92 -14.76
C TYR A 241 2.72 7.62 -16.10
N GLU A 242 3.36 7.94 -17.23
CA GLU A 242 2.79 7.71 -18.57
C GLU A 242 2.70 6.21 -18.90
N THR A 243 3.71 5.42 -18.47
CA THR A 243 3.68 3.96 -18.59
C THR A 243 2.55 3.36 -17.73
N LEU A 244 2.41 3.86 -16.52
CA LEU A 244 1.35 3.40 -15.62
C LEU A 244 -0.04 3.80 -16.14
N LEU A 245 -0.22 5.03 -16.64
CA LEU A 245 -1.48 5.44 -17.30
C LEU A 245 -1.81 4.55 -18.49
N PHE A 246 -0.79 4.20 -19.30
CA PHE A 246 -0.97 3.29 -20.44
C PHE A 246 -1.45 1.91 -19.97
N ASP A 247 -0.84 1.35 -18.93
CA ASP A 247 -1.19 0.03 -18.38
C ASP A 247 -2.59 0.00 -17.74
N LEU A 248 -3.02 1.13 -17.16
CA LEU A 248 -4.31 1.29 -16.47
C LEU A 248 -5.49 1.58 -17.41
N CYS A 249 -5.25 2.10 -18.61
CA CYS A 249 -6.32 2.52 -19.51
C CYS A 249 -7.40 1.45 -19.69
N GLY A 250 -8.66 1.78 -19.33
CA GLY A 250 -9.81 0.90 -19.50
C GLY A 250 -9.88 -0.31 -18.55
N CYS A 251 -8.97 -0.41 -17.59
CA CYS A 251 -8.95 -1.50 -16.60
C CYS A 251 -10.00 -1.32 -15.49
N ASP A 252 -10.20 -2.38 -14.72
CA ASP A 252 -10.95 -2.37 -13.47
C ASP A 252 -10.00 -2.08 -12.31
N ILE A 253 -10.31 -1.05 -11.52
CA ILE A 253 -9.53 -0.65 -10.36
C ILE A 253 -10.36 -0.88 -9.11
N ILE A 254 -9.93 -1.82 -8.28
CA ILE A 254 -10.54 -2.05 -6.97
C ILE A 254 -9.79 -1.23 -5.92
N LEU A 255 -10.52 -0.37 -5.23
CA LEU A 255 -10.05 0.45 -4.11
C LEU A 255 -10.68 -0.09 -2.84
N ASP A 256 -9.96 -0.94 -2.10
CA ASP A 256 -10.47 -1.56 -0.88
C ASP A 256 -9.90 -0.86 0.36
N GLU A 257 -10.78 -0.57 1.33
CA GLU A 257 -10.49 0.06 2.62
C GLU A 257 -9.74 1.42 2.53
N ILE A 258 -10.07 2.26 1.57
CA ILE A 258 -9.39 3.54 1.31
C ILE A 258 -9.54 4.59 2.42
N HIS A 259 -10.50 4.44 3.31
CA HIS A 259 -10.73 5.35 4.45
C HIS A 259 -9.62 5.28 5.52
N THR A 260 -8.77 4.25 5.51
CA THR A 260 -7.71 4.06 6.50
C THR A 260 -6.48 4.96 6.30
N TYR A 261 -6.49 5.78 5.25
CA TYR A 261 -5.36 6.65 4.90
C TYR A 261 -5.46 8.03 5.56
N SER A 262 -4.31 8.70 5.72
CA SER A 262 -4.23 10.09 6.17
C SER A 262 -4.93 11.05 5.20
N ASP A 263 -5.28 12.25 5.69
CA ASP A 263 -5.94 13.30 4.91
C ASP A 263 -5.22 13.59 3.58
N ILE A 264 -3.90 13.67 3.60
CA ILE A 264 -3.07 13.88 2.40
C ILE A 264 -3.25 12.74 1.42
N MET A 265 -3.18 11.51 1.90
CA MET A 265 -3.33 10.34 1.03
C MET A 265 -4.75 10.18 0.51
N GLN A 266 -5.78 10.51 1.31
CA GLN A 266 -7.17 10.56 0.85
C GLN A 266 -7.34 11.58 -0.28
N SER A 267 -6.72 12.76 -0.16
CA SER A 267 -6.74 13.79 -1.20
C SER A 267 -6.06 13.32 -2.50
N ILE A 268 -4.91 12.63 -2.38
CA ILE A 268 -4.24 12.01 -3.52
C ILE A 268 -5.11 10.93 -4.19
N ILE A 269 -5.81 10.11 -3.39
CA ILE A 269 -6.72 9.07 -3.90
C ILE A 269 -7.90 9.70 -4.64
N LEU A 270 -8.51 10.77 -4.14
CA LEU A 270 -9.58 11.47 -4.86
C LEU A 270 -9.10 11.97 -6.22
N THR A 271 -7.95 12.65 -6.27
CA THR A 271 -7.33 13.08 -7.54
C THR A 271 -6.99 11.90 -8.45
N MET A 272 -6.52 10.79 -7.88
CA MET A 272 -6.26 9.55 -8.63
C MET A 272 -7.53 8.98 -9.25
N ILE A 273 -8.65 8.93 -8.51
CA ILE A 273 -9.95 8.48 -9.03
C ILE A 273 -10.37 9.36 -10.22
N GLU A 274 -10.21 10.68 -10.12
CA GLU A 274 -10.53 11.60 -11.20
C GLU A 274 -9.72 11.30 -12.48
N VAL A 275 -8.40 11.09 -12.36
CA VAL A 275 -7.52 10.68 -13.46
C VAL A 275 -7.99 9.34 -14.05
N LEU A 276 -8.23 8.34 -13.22
CA LEU A 276 -8.60 6.98 -13.63
C LEU A 276 -9.94 6.96 -14.37
N VAL A 277 -10.92 7.71 -13.90
CA VAL A 277 -12.22 7.89 -14.59
C VAL A 277 -12.01 8.53 -15.96
N HIS A 278 -11.16 9.57 -16.02
CA HIS A 278 -10.85 10.29 -17.26
C HIS A 278 -10.20 9.37 -18.33
N ILE A 279 -9.32 8.45 -17.93
CA ILE A 279 -8.70 7.47 -18.86
C ILE A 279 -9.56 6.23 -19.11
N GLY A 280 -10.82 6.24 -18.69
CA GLY A 280 -11.80 5.21 -19.03
C GLY A 280 -11.87 4.02 -18.10
N CYS A 281 -11.15 4.00 -16.95
CA CYS A 281 -11.20 2.92 -15.98
C CYS A 281 -12.60 2.74 -15.38
N ARG A 282 -12.88 1.53 -14.93
CA ARG A 282 -14.01 1.18 -14.06
C ARG A 282 -13.50 1.12 -12.64
N ILE A 283 -14.16 1.86 -11.74
CA ILE A 283 -13.73 1.96 -10.33
C ILE A 283 -14.70 1.20 -9.45
N HIS A 284 -14.16 0.35 -8.59
CA HIS A 284 -14.91 -0.46 -7.64
C HIS A 284 -14.39 -0.18 -6.23
N VAL A 285 -15.17 0.54 -5.44
CA VAL A 285 -14.82 0.91 -4.06
C VAL A 285 -15.48 -0.08 -3.10
N GLY A 286 -14.69 -0.63 -2.16
CA GLY A 286 -15.15 -1.49 -1.09
C GLY A 286 -14.72 -0.97 0.27
N THR A 287 -15.67 -0.86 1.21
CA THR A 287 -15.37 -0.42 2.57
C THR A 287 -16.30 -1.05 3.59
N ALA A 288 -15.82 -1.24 4.81
CA ALA A 288 -16.67 -1.54 5.96
C ALA A 288 -17.12 -0.24 6.67
N THR A 289 -16.28 0.78 6.61
CA THR A 289 -16.41 2.03 7.37
C THR A 289 -15.88 3.18 6.53
N MET A 290 -16.66 4.23 6.34
CA MET A 290 -16.21 5.43 5.63
C MET A 290 -17.06 6.63 6.08
N PRO A 291 -16.46 7.79 6.40
CA PRO A 291 -17.20 9.01 6.64
C PRO A 291 -18.09 9.35 5.45
N SER A 292 -19.35 9.74 5.71
CA SER A 292 -20.33 10.04 4.65
C SER A 292 -19.85 11.17 3.73
N GLU A 293 -19.10 12.14 4.23
CA GLU A 293 -18.54 13.21 3.40
C GLU A 293 -17.52 12.69 2.36
N LEU A 294 -16.65 11.75 2.75
CA LEU A 294 -15.69 11.14 1.82
C LEU A 294 -16.42 10.29 0.77
N GLU A 295 -17.43 9.53 1.18
CA GLU A 295 -18.31 8.77 0.29
C GLU A 295 -18.95 9.68 -0.77
N GLN A 296 -19.52 10.84 -0.34
CA GLN A 296 -20.13 11.80 -1.26
C GLN A 296 -19.13 12.32 -2.30
N LYS A 297 -17.92 12.71 -1.86
CA LYS A 297 -16.87 13.20 -2.76
C LYS A 297 -16.47 12.15 -3.82
N ILE A 298 -16.36 10.88 -3.41
CA ILE A 298 -16.07 9.79 -4.35
C ILE A 298 -17.21 9.59 -5.34
N LEU A 299 -18.46 9.54 -4.87
CA LEU A 299 -19.63 9.34 -5.72
C LEU A 299 -19.84 10.51 -6.69
N ASP A 300 -19.48 11.73 -6.31
CA ASP A 300 -19.55 12.89 -7.20
C ASP A 300 -18.52 12.80 -8.34
N ILE A 301 -17.31 12.28 -8.07
CA ILE A 301 -16.31 12.03 -9.12
C ILE A 301 -16.73 10.86 -10.03
N LEU A 302 -17.26 9.77 -9.46
CA LEU A 302 -17.67 8.58 -10.22
C LEU A 302 -18.94 8.81 -11.05
N GLY A 303 -19.79 9.75 -10.64
CA GLY A 303 -21.13 9.94 -11.16
C GLY A 303 -22.13 8.94 -10.59
N ARG A 304 -23.11 9.43 -9.82
CA ARG A 304 -24.10 8.58 -9.14
C ARG A 304 -24.90 7.71 -10.12
N ASP A 305 -25.23 8.27 -11.29
CA ASP A 305 -25.96 7.55 -12.34
C ASP A 305 -25.12 6.43 -12.99
N GLN A 306 -23.81 6.52 -12.91
CA GLN A 306 -22.87 5.53 -13.45
C GLN A 306 -22.41 4.51 -12.41
N THR A 307 -22.82 4.66 -11.16
CA THR A 307 -22.32 3.86 -10.03
C THR A 307 -23.42 2.98 -9.44
N GLN A 308 -23.17 1.67 -9.38
CA GLN A 308 -23.98 0.77 -8.57
C GLN A 308 -23.58 0.95 -7.10
N GLN A 309 -24.49 1.50 -6.32
CA GLN A 309 -24.33 1.65 -4.87
C GLN A 309 -24.99 0.46 -4.18
N VAL A 310 -24.21 -0.22 -3.33
CA VAL A 310 -24.67 -1.41 -2.61
C VAL A 310 -24.50 -1.19 -1.12
N GLU A 311 -25.61 -1.16 -0.41
CA GLU A 311 -25.69 -1.08 1.03
C GLU A 311 -26.64 -2.15 1.54
N LEU A 312 -26.29 -2.80 2.64
CA LEU A 312 -27.13 -3.84 3.22
C LEU A 312 -28.25 -3.24 4.09
N LEU A 313 -29.42 -3.83 4.06
CA LEU A 313 -30.53 -3.41 4.93
C LEU A 313 -30.16 -3.58 6.40
N SER A 314 -30.69 -2.71 7.28
CA SER A 314 -30.41 -2.73 8.72
C SER A 314 -30.66 -4.11 9.35
N SER A 315 -31.71 -4.81 8.96
CA SER A 315 -32.00 -6.18 9.43
C SER A 315 -30.94 -7.20 9.05
N VAL A 316 -30.25 -7.00 7.91
CA VAL A 316 -29.12 -7.82 7.49
C VAL A 316 -27.86 -7.40 8.24
N LEU A 317 -27.62 -6.09 8.42
CA LEU A 317 -26.52 -5.55 9.22
C LEU A 317 -26.58 -6.08 10.67
N ASP A 318 -27.74 -6.08 11.30
CA ASP A 318 -27.93 -6.59 12.68
C ASP A 318 -27.59 -8.09 12.80
N SER A 319 -27.64 -8.82 11.69
CA SER A 319 -27.16 -10.20 11.67
C SER A 319 -25.64 -10.33 11.83
N PHE A 320 -24.90 -9.23 11.79
CA PHE A 320 -23.46 -9.16 12.05
C PHE A 320 -23.10 -8.71 13.46
N ASN A 321 -24.09 -8.36 14.29
CA ASN A 321 -23.90 -8.01 15.69
C ASN A 321 -23.20 -9.14 16.44
N ARG A 322 -22.05 -8.84 17.07
CA ARG A 322 -21.19 -9.86 17.67
C ARG A 322 -20.36 -9.37 18.86
N HIS A 323 -20.44 -8.08 19.21
CA HIS A 323 -19.59 -7.49 20.24
C HIS A 323 -20.38 -6.75 21.31
N ILE A 324 -20.02 -6.98 22.57
CA ILE A 324 -20.41 -6.14 23.70
C ILE A 324 -19.21 -5.27 24.05
N VAL A 325 -19.39 -3.95 24.06
CA VAL A 325 -18.33 -2.99 24.35
C VAL A 325 -18.43 -2.51 25.79
N HIS A 326 -17.30 -2.57 26.50
CA HIS A 326 -17.12 -2.06 27.86
C HIS A 326 -16.10 -0.93 27.85
N LYS A 327 -16.47 0.23 28.35
CA LYS A 327 -15.55 1.34 28.57
C LYS A 327 -14.90 1.21 29.95
N VAL A 328 -13.60 1.23 30.00
CA VAL A 328 -12.82 1.06 31.25
C VAL A 328 -11.81 2.20 31.41
N THR A 329 -11.44 2.49 32.65
CA THR A 329 -10.54 3.61 32.96
C THR A 329 -9.10 3.33 32.60
N ASP A 330 -8.62 2.11 32.87
CA ASP A 330 -7.23 1.72 32.70
C ASP A 330 -7.08 0.20 32.56
N PHE A 331 -5.87 -0.27 32.31
CA PHE A 331 -5.57 -1.69 32.19
C PHE A 331 -5.77 -2.46 33.50
N TYR A 332 -5.57 -1.83 34.66
CA TYR A 332 -5.71 -2.53 35.94
C TYR A 332 -7.16 -2.90 36.23
N SER A 333 -8.10 -2.08 35.78
CA SER A 333 -9.54 -2.33 35.93
C SER A 333 -10.02 -3.59 35.22
N VAL A 334 -9.28 -4.07 34.20
CA VAL A 334 -9.63 -5.31 33.45
C VAL A 334 -8.88 -6.56 33.92
N LEU A 335 -7.97 -6.47 34.89
CA LEU A 335 -7.23 -7.64 35.40
C LEU A 335 -8.12 -8.77 35.93
N PRO A 336 -9.23 -8.50 36.67
CA PRO A 336 -10.14 -9.57 37.09
C PRO A 336 -10.74 -10.33 35.91
N VAL A 337 -11.17 -9.60 34.87
CA VAL A 337 -11.76 -10.18 33.66
C VAL A 337 -10.73 -10.93 32.84
N LEU A 338 -9.50 -10.42 32.78
CA LEU A 338 -8.38 -11.09 32.10
C LEU A 338 -8.09 -12.45 32.77
N ARG A 339 -8.10 -12.51 34.11
CA ARG A 339 -7.92 -13.76 34.84
C ARG A 339 -9.03 -14.77 34.55
N GLU A 340 -10.27 -14.33 34.60
CA GLU A 340 -11.43 -15.17 34.28
C GLU A 340 -11.35 -15.71 32.84
N ALA A 341 -10.94 -14.88 31.88
CA ALA A 341 -10.77 -15.27 30.49
C ALA A 341 -9.67 -16.35 30.31
N ILE A 342 -8.56 -16.23 31.06
CA ILE A 342 -7.48 -17.23 31.08
C ILE A 342 -8.00 -18.55 31.67
N GLU A 343 -8.72 -18.51 32.80
CA GLU A 343 -9.31 -19.70 33.46
C GLU A 343 -10.33 -20.42 32.55
N ASN A 344 -10.96 -19.70 31.63
CA ASN A 344 -11.91 -20.23 30.64
C ASN A 344 -11.27 -20.54 29.27
N ASP A 345 -9.97 -20.73 29.19
CA ASP A 345 -9.21 -21.07 27.98
C ASP A 345 -9.46 -20.11 26.78
N GLN A 346 -9.74 -18.83 27.05
CA GLN A 346 -10.00 -17.87 25.99
C GLN A 346 -8.70 -17.32 25.36
N LYS A 347 -8.77 -17.07 24.06
CA LYS A 347 -7.73 -16.36 23.32
C LYS A 347 -7.95 -14.86 23.48
N ILE A 348 -6.94 -14.17 23.99
CA ILE A 348 -7.03 -12.76 24.37
C ILE A 348 -6.12 -11.93 23.45
N LEU A 349 -6.69 -10.90 22.82
CA LEU A 349 -5.95 -9.95 22.01
C LEU A 349 -5.89 -8.59 22.72
N ILE A 350 -4.67 -8.09 22.97
CA ILE A 350 -4.45 -6.78 23.58
C ILE A 350 -3.82 -5.86 22.55
N VAL A 351 -4.41 -4.68 22.32
CA VAL A 351 -3.96 -3.76 21.27
C VAL A 351 -3.60 -2.40 21.86
N CYS A 352 -2.33 -2.02 21.67
CA CYS A 352 -1.80 -0.72 22.07
C CYS A 352 -1.60 0.19 20.86
N ASN A 353 -1.62 1.51 21.07
CA ASN A 353 -1.37 2.49 20.01
C ASN A 353 0.13 2.70 19.74
N ARG A 354 0.98 2.45 20.73
CA ARG A 354 2.44 2.69 20.68
C ARG A 354 3.21 1.40 20.94
N VAL A 355 4.28 1.20 20.19
CA VAL A 355 5.17 0.03 20.39
C VAL A 355 5.70 -0.02 21.83
N ARG A 356 6.12 1.13 22.39
CA ARG A 356 6.60 1.22 23.78
C ARG A 356 5.56 0.71 24.79
N ASN A 357 4.30 1.13 24.62
CA ASN A 357 3.21 0.68 25.51
C ASN A 357 3.01 -0.83 25.41
N ALA A 358 3.05 -1.37 24.19
CA ALA A 358 2.93 -2.81 23.96
C ALA A 358 4.08 -3.60 24.60
N GLN A 359 5.32 -3.11 24.51
CA GLN A 359 6.50 -3.72 25.14
C GLN A 359 6.41 -3.71 26.67
N ILE A 360 6.08 -2.56 27.28
CA ILE A 360 5.90 -2.43 28.73
C ILE A 360 4.77 -3.33 29.24
N LEU A 361 3.64 -3.33 28.52
CA LEU A 361 2.48 -4.16 28.89
C LEU A 361 2.79 -5.64 28.77
N PHE A 362 3.52 -6.04 27.73
CA PHE A 362 3.95 -7.43 27.54
C PHE A 362 4.84 -7.91 28.69
N GLU A 363 5.82 -7.12 29.13
CA GLU A 363 6.67 -7.43 30.29
C GLU A 363 5.83 -7.63 31.55
N LYS A 364 4.87 -6.74 31.78
CA LYS A 364 3.97 -6.83 32.92
C LYS A 364 3.07 -8.07 32.89
N ILE A 365 2.56 -8.43 31.72
CA ILE A 365 1.75 -9.65 31.54
C ILE A 365 2.62 -10.90 31.74
N ASP A 366 3.88 -10.85 31.30
CA ASP A 366 4.85 -11.93 31.49
C ASP A 366 5.14 -12.20 32.98
N GLU A 367 5.23 -11.13 33.79
CA GLU A 367 5.37 -11.23 35.24
C GLU A 367 4.11 -11.75 35.94
N LEU A 368 2.91 -11.31 35.50
CA LEU A 368 1.64 -11.67 36.14
C LEU A 368 1.14 -13.08 35.77
N TYR A 369 1.43 -13.54 34.58
CA TYR A 369 0.94 -14.81 34.02
C TYR A 369 2.06 -15.59 33.31
N PRO A 370 3.12 -16.01 34.03
CA PRO A 370 4.29 -16.65 33.41
C PRO A 370 3.97 -17.94 32.66
N GLU A 371 2.96 -18.69 33.11
CA GLU A 371 2.55 -20.00 32.57
C GLU A 371 1.66 -19.93 31.33
N VAL A 372 1.16 -18.72 30.97
CA VAL A 372 0.26 -18.56 29.81
C VAL A 372 1.10 -18.30 28.56
N ASP A 373 0.79 -18.99 27.47
CA ASP A 373 1.41 -18.73 26.18
C ASP A 373 1.13 -17.31 25.72
N LYS A 374 2.17 -16.58 25.35
CA LYS A 374 2.06 -15.16 24.98
C LYS A 374 2.96 -14.79 23.81
N MET A 375 2.53 -13.80 23.05
CA MET A 375 3.25 -13.25 21.92
C MET A 375 3.19 -11.73 21.93
N LEU A 376 4.30 -11.08 21.56
CA LEU A 376 4.36 -9.66 21.26
C LEU A 376 4.60 -9.47 19.75
N ILE A 377 3.76 -8.65 19.10
CA ILE A 377 3.93 -8.37 17.67
C ILE A 377 3.67 -6.88 17.36
N HIS A 378 4.64 -6.24 16.70
CA HIS A 378 4.56 -4.83 16.31
C HIS A 378 5.46 -4.52 15.09
N SER A 379 5.54 -3.26 14.66
CA SER A 379 6.28 -2.85 13.45
C SER A 379 7.81 -2.88 13.59
N ARG A 380 8.38 -2.88 14.82
CA ARG A 380 9.82 -2.74 15.07
C ARG A 380 10.54 -4.08 15.24
N PHE A 381 10.22 -5.05 14.40
CA PHE A 381 10.98 -6.30 14.25
C PHE A 381 11.79 -6.29 12.96
N LYS A 382 12.91 -7.04 12.92
CA LYS A 382 13.52 -7.44 11.65
C LYS A 382 12.43 -8.08 10.80
N ARG A 383 12.41 -7.79 9.51
CA ARG A 383 11.32 -8.30 8.66
C ARG A 383 11.21 -9.82 8.68
N LYS A 384 12.34 -10.54 8.77
CA LYS A 384 12.33 -12.00 8.95
C LYS A 384 11.62 -12.47 10.22
N ASP A 385 11.87 -11.79 11.34
CA ASP A 385 11.27 -12.14 12.63
C ASP A 385 9.77 -11.78 12.63
N ARG A 386 9.41 -10.66 12.04
CA ARG A 386 8.02 -10.27 11.87
C ARG A 386 7.23 -11.27 11.02
N ASN A 387 7.79 -11.72 9.89
CA ASN A 387 7.17 -12.74 9.04
C ASN A 387 6.96 -14.05 9.82
N ARG A 388 7.94 -14.47 10.62
CA ARG A 388 7.81 -15.62 11.51
C ARG A 388 6.67 -15.44 12.50
N LEU A 389 6.62 -14.30 13.21
CA LEU A 389 5.58 -14.01 14.20
C LEU A 389 4.18 -13.92 13.58
N GLU A 390 4.04 -13.31 12.40
CA GLU A 390 2.75 -13.26 11.67
C GLU A 390 2.27 -14.67 11.29
N LYS A 391 3.17 -15.55 10.88
CA LYS A 391 2.86 -16.94 10.57
C LYS A 391 2.49 -17.73 11.84
N GLU A 392 3.24 -17.60 12.92
CA GLU A 392 2.94 -18.21 14.22
C GLU A 392 1.58 -17.73 14.76
N LEU A 393 1.28 -16.43 14.61
CA LEU A 393 -0.01 -15.87 15.00
C LEU A 393 -1.18 -16.51 14.25
N GLN A 394 -1.04 -16.73 12.94
CA GLN A 394 -2.09 -17.32 12.11
C GLN A 394 -2.21 -18.85 12.29
N ASP A 395 -1.08 -19.55 12.39
CA ASP A 395 -1.04 -21.01 12.36
C ASP A 395 -1.12 -21.65 13.73
N ILE A 396 -0.64 -20.98 14.77
CA ILE A 396 -0.62 -21.49 16.16
C ILE A 396 -1.63 -20.74 17.02
N TYR A 397 -1.38 -19.47 17.36
CA TYR A 397 -2.21 -18.71 18.31
C TYR A 397 -3.68 -18.56 17.89
N ASN A 398 -3.93 -18.41 16.58
CA ASN A 398 -5.29 -18.33 16.07
C ASN A 398 -6.06 -19.65 16.17
N LYS A 399 -5.38 -20.80 16.22
CA LYS A 399 -5.98 -22.15 16.18
C LYS A 399 -5.94 -22.87 17.52
N VAL A 400 -5.13 -22.43 18.47
CA VAL A 400 -5.00 -23.05 19.79
C VAL A 400 -6.34 -23.03 20.54
N LEU A 401 -6.59 -24.08 21.34
CA LEU A 401 -7.79 -24.22 22.16
C LEU A 401 -7.56 -23.83 23.63
N GLN A 402 -6.31 -23.57 24.01
CA GLN A 402 -5.91 -23.14 25.35
C GLN A 402 -5.83 -21.62 25.41
N ALA A 403 -5.85 -21.09 26.62
CA ALA A 403 -5.65 -19.67 26.85
C ALA A 403 -4.32 -19.20 26.25
N CYS A 404 -4.37 -18.09 25.54
CA CYS A 404 -3.18 -17.39 25.05
C CYS A 404 -3.39 -15.88 25.03
N ILE A 405 -2.31 -15.11 25.17
CA ILE A 405 -2.35 -13.66 25.14
C ILE A 405 -1.45 -13.14 24.02
N VAL A 406 -2.04 -12.38 23.10
CA VAL A 406 -1.28 -11.67 22.06
C VAL A 406 -1.33 -10.17 22.34
N VAL A 407 -0.18 -9.57 22.60
CA VAL A 407 -0.03 -8.12 22.71
C VAL A 407 0.45 -7.57 21.39
N SER A 408 -0.26 -6.59 20.87
CA SER A 408 0.01 -6.07 19.54
C SER A 408 -0.17 -4.54 19.46
N THR A 409 0.21 -4.01 18.30
CA THR A 409 -0.13 -2.63 17.90
C THR A 409 -1.04 -2.67 16.66
N GLN A 410 -1.10 -1.60 15.87
CA GLN A 410 -1.92 -1.49 14.65
C GLN A 410 -1.69 -2.63 13.63
N VAL A 411 -0.66 -3.44 13.80
CA VAL A 411 -0.35 -4.57 12.91
C VAL A 411 -1.52 -5.55 12.76
N VAL A 412 -2.33 -5.72 13.82
CA VAL A 412 -3.49 -6.62 13.79
C VAL A 412 -4.75 -6.00 13.18
N GLU A 413 -4.81 -4.68 13.01
CA GLU A 413 -5.96 -3.99 12.41
C GLU A 413 -6.22 -4.48 10.99
N VAL A 414 -5.18 -4.92 10.30
CA VAL A 414 -5.25 -5.19 8.87
C VAL A 414 -4.70 -6.56 8.53
N SER A 415 -5.40 -7.25 7.63
CA SER A 415 -4.93 -8.38 6.79
C SER A 415 -4.67 -9.72 7.46
N LEU A 416 -4.64 -9.79 8.75
CA LEU A 416 -4.50 -11.07 9.42
C LEU A 416 -5.87 -11.74 9.53
N ASP A 417 -5.96 -12.99 9.08
CA ASP A 417 -7.18 -13.81 9.26
C ASP A 417 -7.16 -14.49 10.61
N ILE A 418 -7.29 -13.66 11.66
CA ILE A 418 -7.30 -14.08 13.06
C ILE A 418 -8.68 -13.87 13.69
N SER A 419 -9.02 -14.72 14.63
CA SER A 419 -10.27 -14.66 15.38
C SER A 419 -10.03 -15.03 16.84
N PHE A 420 -10.07 -14.02 17.70
CA PHE A 420 -9.88 -14.12 19.15
C PHE A 420 -11.23 -14.10 19.89
N ASP A 421 -11.21 -14.43 21.18
CA ASP A 421 -12.41 -14.53 22.02
C ASP A 421 -12.69 -13.27 22.82
N MET A 422 -11.65 -12.53 23.20
CA MET A 422 -11.75 -11.29 23.96
C MET A 422 -10.72 -10.27 23.45
N MET A 423 -11.04 -8.98 23.56
CA MET A 423 -10.11 -7.89 23.28
C MET A 423 -10.04 -6.91 24.44
N ILE A 424 -8.82 -6.47 24.72
CA ILE A 424 -8.53 -5.26 25.50
C ILE A 424 -7.80 -4.29 24.57
N THR A 425 -8.27 -3.06 24.41
CA THR A 425 -7.64 -2.12 23.48
C THR A 425 -7.54 -0.73 24.08
N GLU A 426 -6.41 -0.05 23.86
CA GLU A 426 -6.37 1.40 24.01
C GLU A 426 -7.37 2.04 23.06
N THR A 427 -7.97 3.17 23.45
CA THR A 427 -8.83 3.96 22.56
C THR A 427 -8.04 4.40 21.33
N ALA A 428 -8.64 4.22 20.18
CA ALA A 428 -8.13 4.63 18.86
C ALA A 428 -9.22 5.36 18.08
N PRO A 429 -8.94 5.95 16.93
CA PRO A 429 -9.97 6.44 16.02
C PRO A 429 -11.03 5.39 15.76
N ILE A 430 -12.28 5.80 15.61
CA ILE A 430 -13.45 4.86 15.57
C ILE A 430 -13.34 3.85 14.44
N ASP A 431 -12.83 4.23 13.28
CA ASP A 431 -12.57 3.36 12.14
C ASP A 431 -11.51 2.28 12.46
N ALA A 432 -10.42 2.66 13.13
CA ALA A 432 -9.40 1.73 13.62
C ALA A 432 -9.97 0.77 14.69
N LEU A 433 -10.79 1.28 15.63
CA LEU A 433 -11.47 0.44 16.62
C LEU A 433 -12.38 -0.61 15.97
N ILE A 434 -13.18 -0.24 14.98
CA ILE A 434 -14.04 -1.16 14.25
C ILE A 434 -13.20 -2.25 13.54
N GLN A 435 -12.05 -1.90 12.98
CA GLN A 435 -11.13 -2.86 12.38
C GLN A 435 -10.53 -3.82 13.41
N ARG A 436 -10.13 -3.31 14.61
CA ARG A 436 -9.68 -4.13 15.74
C ARG A 436 -10.79 -5.09 16.17
N PHE A 437 -12.00 -4.59 16.38
CA PHE A 437 -13.17 -5.40 16.76
C PHE A 437 -13.45 -6.50 15.74
N GLY A 438 -13.20 -6.24 14.47
CA GLY A 438 -13.25 -7.22 13.40
C GLY A 438 -12.30 -8.42 13.58
N ARG A 439 -11.39 -8.42 14.56
CA ARG A 439 -10.49 -9.54 14.92
C ARG A 439 -11.07 -10.41 16.02
N ILE A 440 -12.19 -10.01 16.59
CA ILE A 440 -12.91 -10.77 17.60
C ILE A 440 -14.14 -11.39 16.96
N ASN A 441 -14.34 -12.69 17.19
CA ASN A 441 -15.49 -13.43 16.66
C ASN A 441 -15.65 -13.26 15.12
N ARG A 442 -14.53 -13.28 14.40
CA ARG A 442 -14.46 -12.94 12.97
C ARG A 442 -15.20 -13.93 12.08
N LYS A 443 -15.09 -15.23 12.40
CA LYS A 443 -15.70 -16.29 11.58
C LYS A 443 -17.20 -16.26 11.72
N ARG A 444 -17.88 -16.03 10.60
CA ARG A 444 -19.33 -16.02 10.57
C ARG A 444 -19.89 -17.44 10.79
N LYS A 445 -20.84 -17.56 11.70
CA LYS A 445 -21.51 -18.80 12.04
C LYS A 445 -23.01 -18.71 11.72
N PRO A 446 -23.71 -19.85 11.54
CA PRO A 446 -25.16 -19.89 11.51
C PRO A 446 -25.76 -19.19 12.75
N LYS A 447 -27.01 -18.71 12.63
CA LYS A 447 -27.65 -17.89 13.67
C LYS A 447 -27.66 -18.56 15.04
N GLU A 448 -27.86 -19.87 15.08
CA GLU A 448 -27.99 -20.70 16.27
C GLU A 448 -26.65 -20.85 17.04
N GLU A 449 -25.52 -20.66 16.35
CA GLU A 449 -24.17 -20.81 16.92
C GLU A 449 -23.51 -19.46 17.26
N ARG A 450 -24.23 -18.35 17.08
CA ARG A 450 -23.66 -17.01 17.30
C ARG A 450 -23.59 -16.71 18.79
N THR A 451 -22.40 -16.34 19.22
CA THR A 451 -22.12 -15.86 20.57
C THR A 451 -21.66 -14.42 20.53
N LEU A 452 -22.03 -13.63 21.52
CA LEU A 452 -21.47 -12.30 21.71
C LEU A 452 -20.13 -12.42 22.43
N LYS A 453 -19.17 -11.57 22.04
CA LYS A 453 -17.84 -11.52 22.64
C LYS A 453 -17.58 -10.12 23.21
N HIS A 454 -16.76 -10.06 24.25
CA HIS A 454 -16.50 -8.85 25.02
C HIS A 454 -15.28 -8.10 24.53
N ILE A 455 -15.39 -6.79 24.45
CA ILE A 455 -14.34 -5.86 24.06
C ILE A 455 -14.22 -4.78 25.12
N TYR A 456 -13.04 -4.63 25.69
CA TYR A 456 -12.73 -3.63 26.71
C TYR A 456 -11.91 -2.51 26.10
N VAL A 457 -12.44 -1.29 26.09
CA VAL A 457 -11.82 -0.11 25.53
C VAL A 457 -11.35 0.80 26.67
N ILE A 458 -10.03 0.97 26.77
CA ILE A 458 -9.39 1.80 27.79
C ILE A 458 -9.58 3.27 27.43
N ALA A 459 -9.92 4.09 28.42
CA ALA A 459 -10.09 5.54 28.24
C ALA A 459 -8.85 6.20 27.61
N PRO A 460 -9.03 7.26 26.82
CA PRO A 460 -7.90 8.00 26.25
C PRO A 460 -7.05 8.64 27.36
N PRO A 461 -5.72 8.78 27.14
CA PRO A 461 -4.85 9.44 28.09
C PRO A 461 -5.19 10.93 28.28
N ASP A 462 -5.02 11.45 29.50
CA ASP A 462 -5.21 12.88 29.81
C ASP A 462 -4.17 13.78 29.14
N LYS A 463 -2.94 13.28 28.96
CA LYS A 463 -1.84 14.05 28.37
C LYS A 463 -1.81 13.88 26.85
N LYS A 464 -1.78 14.99 26.12
CA LYS A 464 -1.72 15.01 24.66
C LYS A 464 -0.54 14.21 24.10
N GLU A 465 0.60 14.21 24.77
CA GLU A 465 1.81 13.48 24.36
C GLU A 465 1.64 11.96 24.39
N ASP A 466 0.78 11.46 25.29
CA ASP A 466 0.49 10.03 25.44
C ASP A 466 -0.58 9.55 24.44
N CYS A 467 -1.31 10.47 23.81
CA CYS A 467 -2.30 10.15 22.77
C CYS A 467 -1.69 9.77 21.42
N LEU A 468 -0.39 10.07 21.19
CA LEU A 468 0.28 9.76 19.92
C LEU A 468 0.13 8.27 19.53
N PRO A 469 -0.04 7.96 18.24
CA PRO A 469 0.06 8.84 17.06
C PRO A 469 -1.21 9.63 16.72
N TYR A 470 -2.25 9.56 17.52
CA TYR A 470 -3.56 10.16 17.26
C TYR A 470 -3.75 11.49 17.98
N SER A 471 -4.67 12.31 17.51
CA SER A 471 -5.06 13.52 18.24
C SER A 471 -5.95 13.17 19.44
N GLN A 472 -5.76 13.87 20.56
CA GLN A 472 -6.56 13.66 21.77
C GLN A 472 -8.06 13.86 21.49
N GLU A 473 -8.41 14.84 20.66
CA GLU A 473 -9.79 15.14 20.30
C GLU A 473 -10.47 13.95 19.58
N ILE A 474 -9.80 13.34 18.60
CA ILE A 474 -10.33 12.18 17.87
C ILE A 474 -10.47 10.98 18.81
N LEU A 475 -9.50 10.74 19.70
CA LEU A 475 -9.60 9.67 20.68
C LEU A 475 -10.80 9.87 21.61
N GLN A 476 -10.98 11.10 22.14
CA GLN A 476 -12.10 11.40 23.03
C GLN A 476 -13.44 11.23 22.32
N ARG A 477 -13.60 11.80 21.13
CA ARG A 477 -14.83 11.64 20.33
C ARG A 477 -15.14 10.17 20.03
N SER A 478 -14.11 9.38 19.71
CA SER A 478 -14.27 7.95 19.43
C SER A 478 -14.71 7.18 20.67
N TYR A 479 -14.10 7.47 21.82
CA TYR A 479 -14.47 6.85 23.09
C TYR A 479 -15.89 7.21 23.52
N ASP A 480 -16.26 8.49 23.38
CA ASP A 480 -17.60 8.97 23.74
C ASP A 480 -18.70 8.37 22.85
N ALA A 481 -18.42 8.18 21.56
CA ALA A 481 -19.35 7.60 20.61
C ALA A 481 -19.66 6.13 20.85
N LEU A 482 -18.73 5.37 21.45
CA LEU A 482 -18.94 3.94 21.73
C LEU A 482 -20.05 3.71 22.78
N PRO A 483 -20.81 2.61 22.65
CA PRO A 483 -21.75 2.21 23.69
C PRO A 483 -21.04 1.78 24.97
N GLN A 484 -21.73 1.90 26.12
CA GLN A 484 -21.25 1.46 27.42
C GLN A 484 -21.97 0.19 27.87
N ASP A 485 -21.23 -0.88 28.17
CA ASP A 485 -21.73 -2.17 28.68
C ASP A 485 -22.88 -2.76 27.86
N SER A 486 -22.85 -2.54 26.54
CA SER A 486 -23.95 -2.91 25.67
C SER A 486 -23.50 -3.33 24.28
N LEU A 487 -24.44 -3.89 23.53
CA LEU A 487 -24.23 -4.37 22.17
C LEU A 487 -23.79 -3.22 21.25
N LEU A 488 -22.73 -3.47 20.48
CA LEU A 488 -22.37 -2.62 19.36
C LEU A 488 -23.15 -3.08 18.12
N GLU A 489 -24.15 -2.30 17.74
CA GLU A 489 -24.99 -2.59 16.58
C GLU A 489 -24.28 -2.21 15.27
N GLU A 490 -24.15 -3.16 14.34
CA GLU A 490 -23.55 -2.92 13.02
C GLU A 490 -24.35 -1.88 12.22
N SER A 491 -25.67 -1.82 12.38
CA SER A 491 -26.53 -0.79 11.76
C SER A 491 -26.27 0.62 12.27
N SER A 492 -25.67 0.77 13.45
CA SER A 492 -25.35 2.06 14.06
C SER A 492 -23.95 2.60 13.68
N LEU A 493 -23.06 1.76 13.12
CA LEU A 493 -21.64 2.10 12.90
C LEU A 493 -21.47 3.35 12.01
N GLN A 494 -22.26 3.49 10.95
CA GLN A 494 -22.16 4.67 10.08
C GLN A 494 -22.43 5.97 10.87
N ARG A 495 -23.45 5.98 11.73
CA ARG A 495 -23.77 7.14 12.57
C ARG A 495 -22.62 7.47 13.53
N LEU A 496 -21.97 6.44 14.13
CA LEU A 496 -20.82 6.65 15.03
C LEU A 496 -19.62 7.24 14.27
N ILE A 497 -19.37 6.78 13.06
CA ILE A 497 -18.28 7.31 12.20
C ILE A 497 -18.54 8.78 11.86
N ASP A 498 -19.76 9.12 11.42
CA ASP A 498 -20.10 10.49 11.04
C ASP A 498 -20.12 11.44 12.27
N GLN A 499 -20.42 10.92 13.47
CA GLN A 499 -20.30 11.67 14.71
C GLN A 499 -18.85 12.01 15.06
N VAL A 500 -17.92 11.09 14.81
CA VAL A 500 -16.48 11.29 15.06
C VAL A 500 -15.85 12.14 13.97
N TYR A 501 -16.23 11.91 12.72
CA TYR A 501 -15.74 12.62 11.52
C TYR A 501 -16.85 13.40 10.82
N PRO A 502 -17.34 14.47 11.43
CA PRO A 502 -18.40 15.30 10.80
C PRO A 502 -17.92 16.04 9.55
N GLN A 503 -16.61 16.18 9.41
CA GLN A 503 -15.95 16.79 8.25
C GLN A 503 -14.69 16.01 7.93
N VAL A 504 -14.41 15.88 6.63
CA VAL A 504 -13.17 15.27 6.11
C VAL A 504 -12.26 16.38 5.61
N ASN A 505 -11.04 16.42 6.13
CA ASN A 505 -10.06 17.43 5.75
C ASN A 505 -9.39 17.03 4.42
N VAL A 506 -9.99 17.44 3.31
CA VAL A 506 -9.41 17.24 1.98
C VAL A 506 -8.50 18.41 1.63
N ILE A 507 -7.22 18.10 1.41
CA ILE A 507 -6.21 19.08 1.00
C ILE A 507 -6.36 19.33 -0.51
N ASP A 508 -6.41 20.59 -0.90
CA ASP A 508 -6.43 20.96 -2.31
C ASP A 508 -5.05 20.69 -2.97
N LEU A 509 -5.00 19.70 -3.85
CA LEU A 509 -3.82 19.32 -4.61
C LEU A 509 -3.85 19.86 -6.05
N SER A 510 -4.81 20.70 -6.41
CA SER A 510 -5.04 21.14 -7.80
C SER A 510 -3.84 21.80 -8.45
N LEU A 511 -2.98 22.50 -7.68
CA LEU A 511 -1.78 23.17 -8.17
C LEU A 511 -0.63 22.19 -8.47
N ASP A 512 -0.58 21.06 -7.78
CA ASP A 512 0.49 20.06 -7.87
C ASP A 512 0.09 18.83 -8.68
N ALA A 513 -1.20 18.67 -8.93
CA ALA A 513 -1.74 17.51 -9.63
C ALA A 513 -1.45 17.54 -11.14
N ALA A 514 -1.19 16.37 -11.71
CA ALA A 514 -1.05 16.21 -13.17
C ALA A 514 -2.38 16.48 -13.90
N PHE A 515 -3.50 16.15 -13.25
CA PHE A 515 -4.86 16.32 -13.73
C PHE A 515 -5.76 16.83 -12.60
N ALA A 516 -6.54 17.85 -12.85
CA ALA A 516 -7.51 18.37 -11.90
C ALA A 516 -8.62 19.13 -12.63
N ASP A 517 -9.85 19.10 -12.09
CA ASP A 517 -11.04 19.77 -12.68
C ASP A 517 -11.27 19.40 -14.14
N GLY A 518 -11.11 18.14 -14.49
CA GLY A 518 -11.31 17.64 -15.85
C GLY A 518 -10.21 18.04 -16.86
N LYS A 519 -9.05 18.56 -16.40
CA LYS A 519 -8.01 19.09 -17.30
C LYS A 519 -6.62 18.62 -16.91
N TRP A 520 -5.81 18.28 -17.92
CA TRP A 520 -4.39 18.05 -17.74
C TRP A 520 -3.65 19.33 -17.38
N ARG A 521 -2.76 19.26 -16.40
CA ARG A 521 -1.95 20.37 -15.90
C ARG A 521 -0.51 20.32 -16.41
N LEU A 522 0.07 19.14 -16.52
CA LEU A 522 1.40 18.93 -17.07
C LEU A 522 1.39 18.99 -18.60
N LYS A 523 2.50 19.42 -19.19
CA LYS A 523 2.71 19.28 -20.63
C LYS A 523 3.03 17.83 -20.98
N GLU A 524 2.60 17.41 -22.16
CA GLU A 524 3.00 16.12 -22.73
C GLU A 524 4.54 15.98 -22.75
N LEU A 525 5.06 14.81 -22.41
CA LEU A 525 6.48 14.47 -22.27
C LEU A 525 7.20 15.09 -21.05
N PHE A 526 6.46 15.70 -20.12
CA PHE A 526 7.00 16.21 -18.86
C PHE A 526 6.60 15.33 -17.69
N HIS A 527 7.42 15.32 -16.63
CA HIS A 527 7.10 14.69 -15.37
C HIS A 527 7.66 15.49 -14.19
N LEU A 528 7.09 15.28 -13.01
CA LEU A 528 7.63 15.78 -11.74
C LEU A 528 8.68 14.81 -11.18
N PRO A 529 9.62 15.29 -10.35
CA PRO A 529 10.60 14.43 -9.69
C PRO A 529 9.93 13.51 -8.65
N LYS A 530 10.51 12.35 -8.43
CA LYS A 530 10.06 11.41 -7.39
C LYS A 530 10.12 12.03 -5.99
N SER A 531 11.06 12.95 -5.75
CA SER A 531 11.19 13.68 -4.48
C SER A 531 9.95 14.48 -4.13
N ALA A 532 9.25 15.07 -5.11
CA ALA A 532 7.99 15.77 -4.88
C ALA A 532 6.89 14.85 -4.30
N PHE A 533 6.89 13.58 -4.69
CA PHE A 533 5.98 12.58 -4.15
C PHE A 533 6.33 12.18 -2.71
N ILE A 534 7.61 11.94 -2.44
CA ILE A 534 8.11 11.58 -1.10
C ILE A 534 7.85 12.72 -0.11
N GLU A 535 8.13 13.95 -0.51
CA GLU A 535 7.89 15.16 0.30
C GLU A 535 6.41 15.34 0.63
N LYS A 536 5.52 15.15 -0.35
CA LYS A 536 4.07 15.30 -0.15
C LYS A 536 3.46 14.20 0.74
N LEU A 537 3.96 12.97 0.66
CA LEU A 537 3.48 11.85 1.46
C LEU A 537 4.07 11.81 2.87
N ASP A 538 4.99 12.73 3.21
CA ASP A 538 5.72 12.72 4.48
C ASP A 538 6.29 11.32 4.80
N ILE A 539 6.93 10.71 3.78
CA ILE A 539 7.52 9.37 3.92
C ILE A 539 8.80 9.48 4.73
N ASP A 540 8.65 9.37 6.04
CA ASP A 540 9.71 9.39 7.04
C ASP A 540 10.14 7.94 7.40
N SER A 541 10.52 7.16 6.38
CA SER A 541 10.88 5.75 6.57
C SER A 541 12.36 5.51 6.35
N VAL A 542 13.01 4.91 7.34
CA VAL A 542 14.41 4.48 7.32
C VAL A 542 14.50 3.02 7.79
N SER A 543 15.66 2.40 7.55
CA SER A 543 15.95 1.04 8.03
C SER A 543 17.04 1.08 9.10
N CYS A 544 16.99 0.14 10.04
CA CYS A 544 18.05 -0.16 10.99
C CYS A 544 18.51 -1.60 10.84
N ILE A 545 19.79 -1.86 11.18
CA ILE A 545 20.37 -3.21 11.35
C ILE A 545 21.07 -3.28 12.70
N THR A 546 21.21 -4.48 13.26
CA THR A 546 21.96 -4.68 14.52
C THR A 546 23.47 -4.58 14.28
N GLN A 547 24.22 -4.24 15.36
CA GLN A 547 25.69 -4.20 15.33
C GLN A 547 26.25 -5.56 14.89
N GLU A 548 25.69 -6.67 15.37
CA GLU A 548 26.09 -8.02 14.97
C GLU A 548 26.00 -8.22 13.45
N ASP A 549 24.88 -7.80 12.81
CA ASP A 549 24.70 -7.96 11.36
C ASP A 549 25.71 -7.10 10.56
N ALA A 550 26.10 -5.94 11.11
CA ALA A 550 27.11 -5.04 10.52
C ALA A 550 28.52 -5.62 10.65
N ASP A 551 28.94 -5.99 11.89
CA ASP A 551 30.31 -6.40 12.20
C ASP A 551 30.68 -7.78 11.67
N THR A 552 29.74 -8.72 11.64
CA THR A 552 29.97 -10.08 11.11
C THR A 552 30.05 -10.14 9.58
N GLY A 553 29.82 -9.03 8.89
CA GLY A 553 29.75 -9.01 7.43
C GLY A 553 28.48 -9.63 6.83
N LYS A 554 27.60 -10.22 7.64
CA LYS A 554 26.37 -10.88 7.19
C LYS A 554 25.53 -9.98 6.28
N TYR A 555 25.34 -8.71 6.69
CA TYR A 555 24.56 -7.76 5.88
C TYR A 555 25.27 -7.38 4.57
N ARG A 556 26.60 -7.29 4.57
CA ARG A 556 27.39 -6.92 3.38
C ARG A 556 27.41 -8.05 2.34
N GLU A 557 27.54 -9.30 2.78
CA GLU A 557 27.65 -10.49 1.93
C GLU A 557 26.28 -10.97 1.44
N ALA A 558 25.20 -10.61 2.15
CA ALA A 558 23.85 -11.01 1.82
C ALA A 558 23.39 -10.47 0.45
N THR A 559 22.50 -11.19 -0.20
CA THR A 559 21.77 -10.73 -1.38
C THR A 559 20.89 -9.51 -1.04
N ALA A 560 20.42 -8.80 -2.03
CA ALA A 560 19.52 -7.66 -1.81
C ALA A 560 18.24 -8.06 -1.03
N GLU A 561 17.75 -9.27 -1.28
CA GLU A 561 16.55 -9.82 -0.62
C GLU A 561 16.83 -10.17 0.85
N GLU A 562 17.95 -10.85 1.13
CA GLU A 562 18.34 -11.19 2.49
C GLU A 562 18.61 -9.95 3.34
N ARG A 563 19.23 -8.90 2.77
CA ARG A 563 19.42 -7.61 3.46
C ARG A 563 18.10 -7.02 3.91
N VAL A 564 17.12 -6.98 3.03
CA VAL A 564 15.78 -6.47 3.37
C VAL A 564 15.17 -7.26 4.53
N LEU A 565 15.36 -8.57 4.61
CA LEU A 565 14.88 -9.41 5.72
C LEU A 565 15.58 -9.13 7.06
N MET A 566 16.83 -8.67 7.02
CA MET A 566 17.59 -8.27 8.23
C MET A 566 17.21 -6.88 8.73
N GLU A 567 16.60 -6.03 7.89
CA GLU A 567 16.28 -4.66 8.23
C GLU A 567 15.08 -4.53 9.17
N ILE A 568 15.17 -3.56 10.08
CA ILE A 568 14.09 -3.12 10.98
C ILE A 568 13.55 -1.81 10.41
N PRO A 569 12.28 -1.76 9.96
CA PRO A 569 11.70 -0.51 9.47
C PRO A 569 11.42 0.45 10.62
N MET A 570 11.82 1.70 10.46
CA MET A 570 11.68 2.76 11.46
C MET A 570 11.22 4.07 10.83
N ARG A 571 10.62 4.96 11.63
CA ARG A 571 10.48 6.37 11.25
C ARG A 571 11.75 7.11 11.61
N TYR A 572 12.27 7.94 10.71
CA TYR A 572 13.45 8.78 10.97
C TYR A 572 13.24 9.71 12.17
N SER A 573 12.05 10.28 12.29
CA SER A 573 11.65 11.10 13.44
C SER A 573 11.83 10.40 14.78
N SER A 574 11.70 9.06 14.82
CA SER A 574 11.95 8.26 16.04
C SER A 574 13.43 8.09 16.38
N LEU A 575 14.32 8.35 15.42
CA LEU A 575 15.79 8.20 15.56
C LEU A 575 16.53 9.54 15.57
N ARG A 576 15.85 10.65 15.28
CA ARG A 576 16.40 11.97 15.04
C ARG A 576 17.38 12.46 16.13
N TRP A 577 17.13 12.05 17.37
CA TRP A 577 17.91 12.46 18.54
C TRP A 577 18.92 11.39 18.99
N LYS A 578 19.10 10.32 18.22
CA LYS A 578 20.05 9.25 18.46
C LYS A 578 21.28 9.45 17.57
N ASN A 579 22.46 9.45 18.14
CA ASN A 579 23.69 9.51 17.37
C ASN A 579 24.04 8.11 16.85
N LEU A 580 23.46 7.74 15.71
CA LEU A 580 23.65 6.43 15.09
C LEU A 580 24.48 6.57 13.81
N GLU A 581 25.41 5.65 13.64
CA GLU A 581 26.16 5.53 12.39
C GLU A 581 25.30 4.88 11.29
N THR A 582 25.52 5.30 10.05
CA THR A 582 24.91 4.66 8.88
C THR A 582 25.88 3.63 8.30
N PHE A 583 25.38 2.44 8.02
CA PHE A 583 26.18 1.42 7.34
C PHE A 583 26.36 1.79 5.86
N PRO A 584 27.59 1.83 5.32
CA PRO A 584 27.87 2.38 3.99
C PRO A 584 27.53 1.40 2.84
N TYR A 585 26.52 0.53 3.01
CA TYR A 585 26.15 -0.48 2.03
C TYR A 585 24.63 -0.74 1.99
N GLY A 586 24.13 -1.20 0.85
CA GLY A 586 22.72 -1.52 0.65
C GLY A 586 21.80 -0.28 0.69
N SER A 587 20.81 -0.29 1.55
CA SER A 587 19.89 0.83 1.79
C SER A 587 20.48 1.92 2.69
N HIS A 588 21.75 1.84 3.08
CA HIS A 588 22.40 2.69 4.08
C HIS A 588 21.65 2.70 5.44
N PRO A 589 21.38 1.53 6.04
CA PRO A 589 20.63 1.46 7.27
C PRO A 589 21.43 2.06 8.45
N PHE A 590 20.74 2.54 9.47
CA PHE A 590 21.34 2.91 10.74
C PHE A 590 21.75 1.65 11.52
N VAL A 591 22.92 1.70 12.16
CA VAL A 591 23.43 0.61 13.02
C VAL A 591 22.95 0.85 14.45
N ILE A 592 22.30 -0.16 15.04
CA ILE A 592 21.80 -0.11 16.42
C ILE A 592 22.54 -1.11 17.31
N PRO A 593 22.72 -0.80 18.63
CA PRO A 593 23.30 -1.74 19.58
C PRO A 593 22.49 -3.03 19.68
N ASP A 594 23.17 -4.18 19.78
CA ASP A 594 22.50 -5.50 19.87
C ASP A 594 21.61 -5.62 21.10
N ILE A 595 21.97 -4.99 22.22
CA ILE A 595 21.17 -4.98 23.46
C ILE A 595 19.78 -4.34 23.27
N ALA A 596 19.61 -3.53 22.22
CA ALA A 596 18.34 -2.87 21.92
C ALA A 596 17.37 -3.77 21.15
N TYR A 597 17.79 -4.92 20.66
CA TYR A 597 16.96 -5.79 19.83
C TYR A 597 16.91 -7.23 20.35
N SER A 598 15.74 -7.84 20.29
CA SER A 598 15.58 -9.29 20.38
C SER A 598 14.51 -9.79 19.42
N SER A 599 14.59 -11.08 19.03
CA SER A 599 13.64 -11.72 18.11
C SER A 599 12.21 -11.82 18.67
N ASP A 600 12.04 -11.69 19.99
CA ASP A 600 10.76 -11.89 20.69
C ASP A 600 10.14 -10.60 21.20
N ARG A 601 10.96 -9.55 21.38
CA ARG A 601 10.51 -8.22 21.88
C ARG A 601 10.66 -7.10 20.85
N GLY A 602 11.39 -7.35 19.74
CA GLY A 602 11.71 -6.36 18.73
C GLY A 602 12.67 -5.29 19.24
N LEU A 603 12.72 -4.15 18.55
CA LEU A 603 13.57 -3.03 18.88
C LEU A 603 12.97 -2.15 19.98
N ASP A 604 13.68 -2.04 21.09
CA ASP A 604 13.43 -1.10 22.17
C ASP A 604 14.36 0.13 22.02
N ILE A 605 13.78 1.26 21.62
CA ILE A 605 14.52 2.51 21.41
C ILE A 605 15.15 3.04 22.71
N THR A 606 14.59 2.72 23.87
CA THR A 606 15.12 3.19 25.16
C THR A 606 16.47 2.60 25.51
N ARG A 607 16.81 1.44 24.93
CA ARG A 607 18.08 0.75 25.11
C ARG A 607 19.18 1.16 24.11
N MET A 608 18.90 2.12 23.24
CA MET A 608 19.86 2.59 22.21
C MET A 608 20.90 3.61 22.74
N GLY A 609 21.00 3.81 24.05
CA GLY A 609 21.90 4.77 24.69
C GLY A 609 21.28 6.16 24.94
N THR A 610 21.99 6.96 25.72
CA THR A 610 21.55 8.31 26.11
C THR A 610 21.52 9.25 24.92
N GLU A 611 20.50 10.08 24.86
CA GLU A 611 20.41 11.22 23.97
C GLU A 611 21.61 12.15 24.24
N ASN A 612 22.50 12.30 23.26
CA ASN A 612 23.51 13.35 23.32
C ASN A 612 22.79 14.66 22.98
N TYR A 613 22.40 15.42 24.02
CA TYR A 613 22.03 16.83 23.89
C TYR A 613 23.28 17.60 23.50
N ASP A 614 23.55 17.72 22.21
CA ASP A 614 24.52 18.70 21.73
C ASP A 614 23.80 20.05 21.68
N THR A 615 24.04 20.84 22.73
CA THR A 615 23.49 22.20 22.92
C THR A 615 23.92 23.18 21.81
N ASN A 616 24.82 22.79 20.92
CA ASN A 616 25.32 23.63 19.83
C ASN A 616 24.42 23.68 18.58
N TYR A 617 23.37 22.85 18.49
CA TYR A 617 22.44 22.82 17.35
C TYR A 617 21.07 23.50 17.59
N GLN A 618 20.95 24.29 18.69
CA GLN A 618 19.71 25.04 18.97
C GLN A 618 19.64 26.43 18.31
N ILE A 619 20.55 26.75 17.37
CA ILE A 619 20.47 28.02 16.63
C ILE A 619 20.55 27.68 15.14
N LEU A 620 19.42 27.41 14.52
CA LEU A 620 19.09 27.76 13.13
C LEU A 620 17.57 27.66 12.95
#